data_137497c791629c4ada940ff58b422913
#
_entry.id   137497c791629c4ada940ff58b422913
#
_cell.length_a   1.000
_cell.length_b   1.000
_cell.length_c   1.000
_cell.angle_alpha   90.00
_cell.angle_beta   90.00
_cell.angle_gamma   90.00
#
_symmetry.space_group_name_H-M   'P 1'
#
loop_
_entity.id
_entity.type
_entity.pdbx_description
1 polymer ?
#
loop_
_entity_poly.entity_id
_entity_poly.type
_entity_poly.pdbx_seq_one_letter_code
_entity_poly.pdbx_strand_id
1 'polypeptide(L)'
;ISPIYLGEKVWQEGYDQEFSRESVIVSRNLQPVYEKIAAERHISFLPAASYVHCCDADQEHLNAAGHKKFAEVVYRKVQELL
;
A
#
# COMPACT_ATOMS: atom_id res chain seq x y z
N ILE A 1 -1.01 -0.34 -9.62
CA ILE A 1 -0.70 0.21 -8.29
C ILE A 1 -0.72 -0.94 -7.28
N SER A 2 0.38 -1.13 -6.55
CA SER A 2 0.41 -2.13 -5.48
C SER A 2 -0.32 -1.61 -4.23
N PRO A 3 -0.83 -2.52 -3.36
CA PRO A 3 -1.48 -2.10 -2.13
C PRO A 3 -0.48 -1.55 -1.11
N ILE A 4 -0.97 -0.72 -0.19
CA ILE A 4 -0.17 -0.27 0.94
C ILE A 4 -0.03 -1.41 1.95
N TYR A 5 0.95 -1.29 2.86
CA TYR A 5 1.14 -2.30 3.91
C TYR A 5 0.10 -2.15 5.01
N LEU A 6 -0.32 -3.28 5.59
CA LEU A 6 -1.03 -3.26 6.85
C LEU A 6 -0.09 -2.80 7.96
N GLY A 7 -0.61 -2.09 8.95
CA GLY A 7 0.16 -1.67 10.11
C GLY A 7 0.53 -2.87 10.99
N GLU A 8 1.63 -2.78 11.68
CA GLU A 8 2.17 -3.87 12.50
C GLU A 8 1.23 -4.30 13.64
N LYS A 9 0.33 -3.40 14.05
CA LYS A 9 -0.58 -3.63 15.17
C LYS A 9 -1.99 -4.04 14.74
N VAL A 10 -2.25 -4.19 13.44
CA VAL A 10 -3.59 -4.42 12.90
C VAL A 10 -4.29 -5.63 13.52
N TRP A 11 -3.56 -6.67 13.87
CA TRP A 11 -4.07 -7.92 14.45
C TRP A 11 -4.30 -7.85 15.95
N GLN A 12 -3.83 -6.80 16.62
CA GLN A 12 -3.93 -6.66 18.08
C GLN A 12 -5.31 -6.21 18.51
N GLU A 13 -5.62 -6.44 19.79
CA GLU A 13 -6.86 -5.97 20.40
C GLU A 13 -7.00 -4.45 20.21
N GLY A 14 -8.21 -4.02 19.85
CA GLY A 14 -8.50 -2.61 19.56
C GLY A 14 -8.39 -2.25 18.09
N TYR A 15 -7.91 -3.16 17.27
CA TYR A 15 -7.83 -2.98 15.81
C TYR A 15 -8.68 -4.03 15.10
N ASP A 16 -8.29 -4.45 13.92
CA ASP A 16 -9.07 -5.40 13.11
C ASP A 16 -8.55 -6.83 13.31
N GLN A 17 -9.20 -7.56 14.20
CA GLN A 17 -8.81 -8.93 14.54
C GLN A 17 -9.18 -9.98 13.48
N GLU A 18 -9.75 -9.58 12.35
CA GLU A 18 -9.87 -10.46 11.18
C GLU A 18 -8.51 -10.69 10.54
N PHE A 19 -7.57 -9.78 10.77
CA PHE A 19 -6.19 -9.95 10.35
C PHE A 19 -5.36 -10.64 11.45
N SER A 20 -4.29 -11.30 11.02
CA SER A 20 -3.32 -11.92 11.91
C SER A 20 -1.95 -11.26 11.75
N ARG A 21 -0.99 -11.69 12.56
CA ARG A 21 0.40 -11.26 12.40
C ARG A 21 0.94 -11.62 11.01
N GLU A 22 0.57 -12.79 10.50
CA GLU A 22 0.97 -13.25 9.18
C GLU A 22 0.41 -12.37 8.06
N SER A 23 -0.76 -11.77 8.27
CA SER A 23 -1.37 -10.85 7.32
C SER A 23 -0.46 -9.65 7.06
N VAL A 24 0.21 -9.14 8.09
CA VAL A 24 1.16 -8.03 7.96
C VAL A 24 2.34 -8.42 7.07
N ILE A 25 2.88 -9.62 7.28
CA ILE A 25 3.98 -10.16 6.48
C ILE A 25 3.55 -10.31 5.02
N VAL A 26 2.38 -10.90 4.79
CA VAL A 26 1.83 -11.06 3.44
C VAL A 26 1.66 -9.70 2.75
N SER A 27 1.13 -8.70 3.46
CA SER A 27 0.93 -7.37 2.88
C SER A 27 2.24 -6.75 2.38
N ARG A 28 3.33 -6.97 3.11
CA ARG A 28 4.66 -6.47 2.74
C ARG A 28 5.26 -7.21 1.55
N ASN A 29 4.87 -8.45 1.35
CA ASN A 29 5.39 -9.28 0.26
C ASN A 29 4.62 -9.09 -1.05
N LEU A 30 3.51 -8.35 -1.07
CA LEU A 30 2.72 -8.13 -2.27
C LEU A 30 3.41 -7.21 -3.28
N GLN A 31 4.08 -6.17 -2.82
CA GLN A 31 4.67 -5.18 -3.72
C GLN A 31 5.70 -5.77 -4.69
N PRO A 32 6.66 -6.61 -4.25
CA PRO A 32 7.59 -7.26 -5.19
C PRO A 32 6.89 -8.16 -6.19
N VAL A 33 5.82 -8.84 -5.80
CA VAL A 33 5.05 -9.71 -6.68
C VAL A 33 4.34 -8.87 -7.75
N TYR A 34 3.71 -7.77 -7.37
CA TYR A 34 3.05 -6.84 -8.29
C TYR A 34 4.06 -6.25 -9.28
N GLU A 35 5.23 -5.87 -8.79
CA GLU A 35 6.30 -5.32 -9.62
C GLU A 35 6.75 -6.33 -10.67
N LYS A 36 6.95 -7.58 -10.27
CA LYS A 36 7.34 -8.67 -11.16
C LYS A 36 6.30 -8.90 -12.26
N ILE A 37 5.01 -8.96 -11.87
CA ILE A 37 3.92 -9.14 -12.83
C ILE A 37 3.85 -7.97 -13.81
N ALA A 38 4.00 -6.75 -13.31
CA ALA A 38 3.97 -5.56 -14.17
C ALA A 38 5.12 -5.60 -15.19
N ALA A 39 6.32 -5.98 -14.76
CA ALA A 39 7.48 -6.11 -15.64
C ALA A 39 7.26 -7.19 -16.71
N GLU A 40 6.75 -8.36 -16.33
CA GLU A 40 6.46 -9.46 -17.24
C GLU A 40 5.39 -9.09 -18.28
N ARG A 41 4.43 -8.24 -17.89
CA ARG A 41 3.32 -7.82 -18.75
C ARG A 41 3.56 -6.50 -19.45
N HIS A 42 4.73 -5.88 -19.27
CA HIS A 42 5.06 -4.57 -19.83
C HIS A 42 4.04 -3.49 -19.46
N ILE A 43 3.60 -3.52 -18.20
CA ILE A 43 2.63 -2.56 -17.63
C ILE A 43 3.38 -1.62 -16.69
N SER A 44 3.02 -0.33 -16.73
CA SER A 44 3.56 0.65 -15.79
C SER A 44 3.20 0.30 -14.36
N PHE A 45 4.11 0.55 -13.42
CA PHE A 45 3.96 0.15 -12.03
C PHE A 45 4.14 1.33 -11.09
N LEU A 46 3.27 1.42 -10.07
CA LEU A 46 3.37 2.40 -8.99
C LEU A 46 3.45 1.66 -7.65
N PRO A 47 4.61 1.69 -6.97
CA PRO A 47 4.77 1.04 -5.66
C PRO A 47 4.21 1.93 -4.55
N ALA A 48 2.90 1.88 -4.33
CA ALA A 48 2.21 2.77 -3.40
C ALA A 48 2.77 2.70 -1.99
N ALA A 49 3.12 1.50 -1.50
CA ALA A 49 3.65 1.33 -0.15
C ALA A 49 5.00 2.02 0.07
N SER A 50 5.72 2.36 -1.01
CA SER A 50 6.97 3.11 -0.92
C SER A 50 6.75 4.60 -0.63
N TYR A 51 5.53 5.09 -0.82
CA TYR A 51 5.19 6.52 -0.70
C TYR A 51 4.22 6.83 0.41
N VAL A 52 3.28 5.94 0.70
CA VAL A 52 2.22 6.18 1.68
C VAL A 52 2.08 5.00 2.63
N HIS A 53 1.65 5.30 3.85
CA HIS A 53 1.49 4.32 4.91
C HIS A 53 0.09 4.42 5.51
N CYS A 54 -0.39 3.31 6.12
CA CYS A 54 -1.65 3.32 6.83
C CYS A 54 -1.60 4.28 8.02
N CYS A 55 -2.76 4.75 8.46
CA CYS A 55 -2.84 5.58 9.67
C CYS A 55 -2.74 4.70 10.92
N ASP A 56 -2.29 5.32 12.03
CA ASP A 56 -2.16 4.61 13.30
C ASP A 56 -3.51 4.25 13.93
N ALA A 57 -4.57 5.00 13.57
CA ALA A 57 -5.89 4.83 14.15
C ALA A 57 -6.49 3.45 13.90
N ASP A 58 -6.35 2.92 12.68
CA ASP A 58 -6.90 1.60 12.33
C ASP A 58 -5.87 0.62 11.77
N GLN A 59 -4.68 1.07 11.44
CA GLN A 59 -3.60 0.24 10.90
C GLN A 59 -3.92 -0.34 9.51
N GLU A 60 -4.90 0.22 8.81
CA GLU A 60 -5.35 -0.28 7.50
C GLU A 60 -5.46 0.81 6.44
N HIS A 61 -6.16 1.90 6.75
CA HIS A 61 -6.53 2.93 5.79
C HIS A 61 -5.60 4.13 5.81
N LEU A 62 -5.66 4.95 4.77
CA LEU A 62 -4.98 6.24 4.74
C LEU A 62 -5.80 7.26 5.52
N ASN A 63 -5.13 8.15 6.26
CA ASN A 63 -5.77 9.34 6.80
C ASN A 63 -5.80 10.45 5.72
N ALA A 64 -6.29 11.64 6.08
CA ALA A 64 -6.38 12.75 5.14
C ALA A 64 -5.03 13.12 4.51
N ALA A 65 -3.96 13.15 5.31
CA ALA A 65 -2.61 13.45 4.81
C ALA A 65 -2.12 12.36 3.86
N GLY A 66 -2.40 11.09 4.17
CA GLY A 66 -2.07 9.95 3.33
C GLY A 66 -2.78 9.98 2.00
N HIS A 67 -4.08 10.31 1.99
CA HIS A 67 -4.84 10.47 0.76
C HIS A 67 -4.29 11.59 -0.12
N LYS A 68 -3.94 12.72 0.49
CA LYS A 68 -3.33 13.83 -0.24
C LYS A 68 -2.01 13.42 -0.88
N LYS A 69 -1.14 12.76 -0.12
CA LYS A 69 0.14 12.27 -0.63
C LYS A 69 -0.06 11.27 -1.76
N PHE A 70 -1.00 10.35 -1.59
CA PHE A 70 -1.31 9.35 -2.60
C PHE A 70 -1.80 9.99 -3.90
N ALA A 71 -2.68 10.99 -3.79
CA ALA A 71 -3.16 11.73 -4.96
C ALA A 71 -2.02 12.42 -5.71
N GLU A 72 -1.07 13.02 -4.99
CA GLU A 72 0.10 13.66 -5.60
C GLU A 72 0.98 12.65 -6.35
N VAL A 73 1.21 11.50 -5.74
CA VAL A 73 2.05 10.44 -6.33
C VAL A 73 1.39 9.87 -7.59
N VAL A 74 0.09 9.60 -7.54
CA VAL A 74 -0.67 9.12 -8.69
C VAL A 74 -0.67 10.16 -9.82
N TYR A 75 -0.90 11.43 -9.47
CA TYR A 75 -0.88 12.52 -10.44
C TYR A 75 0.45 12.58 -11.20
N ARG A 76 1.57 12.51 -10.49
CA ARG A 76 2.88 12.52 -11.11
C ARG A 76 3.09 11.33 -12.04
N LYS A 77 2.62 10.15 -11.62
CA LYS A 77 2.72 8.94 -12.43
C LYS A 77 1.91 9.07 -13.72
N VAL A 78 0.71 9.61 -13.62
CA VAL A 78 -0.13 9.86 -14.80
C VAL A 78 0.56 10.84 -15.77
N GLN A 79 1.17 11.89 -15.25
CA GLN A 79 1.93 12.83 -16.08
C GLN A 79 3.10 12.17 -16.83
N GLU A 80 3.80 11.25 -16.16
CA GLU A 80 4.88 10.49 -16.80
C GLU A 80 4.39 9.64 -17.97
N LEU A 81 3.15 9.13 -17.87
CA LEU A 81 2.56 8.23 -18.85
C LEU A 81 1.88 8.95 -20.03
N LEU A 82 1.59 10.21 -19.87
CA LEU A 82 0.98 11.03 -20.91
C LEU A 82 2.05 11.82 -21.65
#